data_d5129e507763e3c5a16c9da744bceea3
#
_entry.id   d5129e507763e3c5a16c9da744bceea3
#
_cell.length_a   1.000
_cell.length_b   1.000
_cell.length_c   1.000
_cell.angle_alpha   90.00
_cell.angle_beta   90.00
_cell.angle_gamma   90.00
#
_symmetry.space_group_name_H-M   'P 1'
#
loop_
_entity.id
_entity.type
_entity.pdbx_description
1 polymer ?
#
loop_
_entity_poly.entity_id
_entity_poly.type
_entity_poly.pdbx_seq_one_letter_code
_entity_poly.pdbx_strand_id
1 'polypeptide(L)'
;MQLYHGSPSLFDRFDLSGAGEGTGIKYGFGVYLTEVEKSAVHYSQPRHLELQPDHYLYTVEIPDLTPDNHLVSALPVPAPIVSRVEERLGQKAPDKAVAKGKEFRQWIGMTLTGTKDAGFAEEKAAAELLDSVGVLYNVWPNAQVKVTADMDVEAYMRKPKNIAVFNADNVRIVKREHIEIENKYKKWVLVEGSRREVQ
;
A
#
# COMPACT_ATOMS: atom_id res chain seq x y z
N MET A 1 2.06 -13.86 2.80
CA MET A 1 0.60 -13.82 2.48
C MET A 1 0.38 -13.50 1.02
N GLN A 2 -0.75 -13.97 0.42
CA GLN A 2 -1.09 -13.75 -0.99
C GLN A 2 -1.98 -12.51 -1.15
N LEU A 3 -1.69 -11.69 -2.18
CA LEU A 3 -2.37 -10.43 -2.48
C LEU A 3 -2.50 -10.25 -4.00
N TYR A 4 -3.19 -9.17 -4.40
CA TYR A 4 -3.44 -8.84 -5.80
C TYR A 4 -2.99 -7.42 -6.14
N HIS A 5 -2.55 -7.25 -7.39
CA HIS A 5 -2.26 -5.95 -8.00
C HIS A 5 -2.83 -5.90 -9.41
N GLY A 6 -3.44 -4.79 -9.78
CA GLY A 6 -3.92 -4.54 -11.14
C GLY A 6 -3.06 -3.48 -11.82
N SER A 7 -2.67 -3.72 -13.08
CA SER A 7 -1.85 -2.81 -13.87
C SER A 7 -2.29 -2.77 -15.33
N PRO A 8 -2.16 -1.62 -16.02
CA PRO A 8 -2.29 -1.56 -17.47
C PRO A 8 -1.03 -2.06 -18.22
N SER A 9 0.04 -2.40 -17.49
CA SER A 9 1.32 -2.79 -18.07
C SER A 9 1.75 -4.16 -17.58
N LEU A 10 2.37 -4.94 -18.47
CA LEU A 10 3.03 -6.19 -18.12
C LEU A 10 4.47 -5.91 -17.66
N PHE A 11 4.87 -6.52 -16.54
CA PHE A 11 6.22 -6.43 -16.00
C PHE A 11 6.61 -7.71 -15.24
N ASP A 12 7.91 -7.93 -15.10
CA ASP A 12 8.46 -9.12 -14.44
C ASP A 12 8.78 -8.88 -12.96
N ARG A 13 8.93 -7.64 -12.55
CA ARG A 13 9.18 -7.24 -11.17
C ARG A 13 8.55 -5.87 -10.90
N PHE A 14 8.21 -5.63 -9.65
CA PHE A 14 7.79 -4.29 -9.22
C PHE A 14 8.98 -3.34 -9.18
N ASP A 15 8.73 -2.12 -9.65
CA ASP A 15 9.66 -1.01 -9.60
C ASP A 15 8.94 0.21 -9.01
N LEU A 16 9.60 0.88 -8.07
CA LEU A 16 9.07 2.06 -7.40
C LEU A 16 9.47 3.37 -8.12
N SER A 17 10.15 3.31 -9.27
CA SER A 17 10.49 4.51 -10.05
C SER A 17 9.26 5.27 -10.54
N GLY A 18 8.16 4.55 -10.86
CA GLY A 18 6.86 5.10 -11.24
C GLY A 18 5.89 5.31 -10.06
N ALA A 19 6.36 5.15 -8.81
CA ALA A 19 5.48 5.33 -7.66
C ALA A 19 4.97 6.79 -7.58
N GLY A 20 3.68 6.92 -7.30
CA GLY A 20 3.02 8.24 -7.26
C GLY A 20 2.31 8.62 -8.55
N GLU A 21 2.57 7.97 -9.67
CA GLU A 21 1.81 8.12 -10.89
C GLU A 21 0.40 7.49 -10.76
N GLY A 22 -0.58 8.05 -11.45
CA GLY A 22 -1.94 7.54 -11.47
C GLY A 22 -2.74 7.79 -10.19
N THR A 23 -2.58 6.99 -9.13
CA THR A 23 -3.36 7.11 -7.89
C THR A 23 -2.70 7.96 -6.80
N GLY A 24 -1.44 8.37 -7.01
CA GLY A 24 -0.65 9.15 -6.04
C GLY A 24 -0.19 8.32 -4.84
N ILE A 25 0.30 9.02 -3.81
CA ILE A 25 0.92 8.45 -2.61
C ILE A 25 0.08 8.64 -1.34
N LYS A 26 -1.23 8.72 -1.48
CA LYS A 26 -2.15 9.01 -0.36
C LYS A 26 -1.94 8.11 0.87
N TYR A 27 -1.54 6.89 0.66
CA TYR A 27 -1.33 5.89 1.71
C TYR A 27 0.16 5.54 1.91
N GLY A 28 1.06 6.41 1.43
CA GLY A 28 2.50 6.26 1.53
C GLY A 28 3.16 5.83 0.23
N PHE A 29 4.47 5.97 0.17
CA PHE A 29 5.29 5.49 -0.92
C PHE A 29 5.42 3.96 -0.85
N GLY A 30 5.26 3.25 -1.97
CA GLY A 30 5.41 1.80 -2.00
C GLY A 30 4.59 1.12 -3.11
N VAL A 31 4.69 -0.20 -3.19
CA VAL A 31 3.86 -1.05 -4.05
C VAL A 31 2.48 -1.23 -3.42
N TYR A 32 1.43 -0.85 -4.13
CA TYR A 32 0.06 -0.95 -3.63
C TYR A 32 -0.57 -2.29 -3.99
N LEU A 33 -0.96 -3.04 -2.97
CA LEU A 33 -1.56 -4.36 -3.06
C LEU A 33 -2.91 -4.39 -2.33
N THR A 34 -3.72 -5.39 -2.62
CA THR A 34 -5.03 -5.59 -1.98
C THR A 34 -5.34 -7.06 -1.73
N GLU A 35 -6.05 -7.35 -0.65
CA GLU A 35 -6.62 -8.68 -0.40
C GLU A 35 -7.85 -8.97 -1.27
N VAL A 36 -8.40 -7.96 -1.95
CA VAL A 36 -9.64 -8.06 -2.73
C VAL A 36 -9.33 -8.00 -4.22
N GLU A 37 -9.36 -9.14 -4.88
CA GLU A 37 -9.09 -9.26 -6.32
C GLU A 37 -9.90 -8.26 -7.17
N LYS A 38 -11.20 -8.12 -6.89
CA LYS A 38 -12.06 -7.14 -7.58
C LYS A 38 -11.57 -5.70 -7.47
N SER A 39 -10.88 -5.37 -6.39
CA SER A 39 -10.25 -4.05 -6.24
C SER A 39 -9.02 -3.92 -7.13
N ALA A 40 -8.19 -4.96 -7.23
CA ALA A 40 -7.06 -4.98 -8.16
C ALA A 40 -7.53 -4.81 -9.61
N VAL A 41 -8.55 -5.58 -10.02
CA VAL A 41 -9.18 -5.44 -11.34
C VAL A 41 -9.67 -4.01 -11.59
N HIS A 42 -10.34 -3.38 -10.61
CA HIS A 42 -10.79 -2.00 -10.75
C HIS A 42 -9.63 -1.01 -10.95
N TYR A 43 -8.50 -1.22 -10.31
CA TYR A 43 -7.32 -0.35 -10.40
C TYR A 43 -6.36 -0.73 -11.54
N SER A 44 -6.63 -1.79 -12.31
CA SER A 44 -5.87 -2.07 -13.52
C SER A 44 -6.06 -1.00 -14.60
N GLN A 45 -7.14 -0.22 -14.53
CA GLN A 45 -7.38 0.98 -15.31
C GLN A 45 -7.21 2.24 -14.43
N PRO A 46 -6.09 2.98 -14.54
CA PRO A 46 -5.89 4.22 -13.79
C PRO A 46 -6.94 5.29 -14.13
N ARG A 47 -7.44 5.98 -13.12
CA ARG A 47 -8.56 6.95 -13.27
C ARG A 47 -8.22 8.19 -14.09
N HIS A 48 -6.96 8.55 -14.15
CA HIS A 48 -6.49 9.83 -14.72
C HIS A 48 -5.69 9.63 -16.02
N LEU A 49 -5.58 8.41 -16.50
CA LEU A 49 -4.92 8.10 -17.76
C LEU A 49 -5.96 7.75 -18.84
N GLU A 50 -5.55 7.87 -20.10
CA GLU A 50 -6.35 7.37 -21.21
C GLU A 50 -6.61 5.87 -21.05
N LEU A 51 -7.73 5.39 -21.63
CA LEU A 51 -8.06 3.98 -21.60
C LEU A 51 -6.91 3.17 -22.21
N GLN A 52 -6.34 2.28 -21.43
CA GLN A 52 -5.30 1.38 -21.90
C GLN A 52 -5.95 0.18 -22.59
N PRO A 53 -5.34 -0.35 -23.66
CA PRO A 53 -5.89 -1.50 -24.38
C PRO A 53 -5.69 -2.82 -23.61
N ASP A 54 -4.65 -2.90 -22.78
CA ASP A 54 -4.29 -4.09 -22.04
C ASP A 54 -4.43 -3.90 -20.55
N HIS A 55 -4.83 -4.98 -19.86
CA HIS A 55 -4.98 -5.02 -18.42
C HIS A 55 -4.41 -6.31 -17.87
N TYR A 56 -3.70 -6.21 -16.77
CA TYR A 56 -3.05 -7.35 -16.14
C TYR A 56 -3.46 -7.42 -14.66
N LEU A 57 -3.69 -8.65 -14.21
CA LEU A 57 -3.91 -9.00 -12.83
C LEU A 57 -2.71 -9.82 -12.35
N TYR A 58 -2.08 -9.34 -11.31
CA TYR A 58 -0.96 -10.00 -10.65
C TYR A 58 -1.43 -10.63 -9.35
N THR A 59 -1.10 -11.91 -9.18
CA THR A 59 -1.12 -12.55 -7.87
C THR A 59 0.30 -12.47 -7.32
N VAL A 60 0.44 -11.96 -6.12
CA VAL A 60 1.75 -11.73 -5.49
C VAL A 60 1.79 -12.33 -4.09
N GLU A 61 3.00 -12.59 -3.61
CA GLU A 61 3.25 -12.96 -2.23
C GLU A 61 4.18 -11.94 -1.57
N ILE A 62 3.89 -11.64 -0.33
CA ILE A 62 4.73 -10.85 0.57
C ILE A 62 4.92 -11.61 1.89
N PRO A 63 5.95 -11.29 2.70
CA PRO A 63 6.06 -11.77 4.07
C PRO A 63 4.78 -11.48 4.87
N ASP A 64 4.48 -12.35 5.84
CA ASP A 64 3.26 -12.20 6.63
C ASP A 64 3.31 -10.94 7.52
N LEU A 65 2.14 -10.37 7.78
CA LEU A 65 2.00 -9.28 8.73
C LEU A 65 2.23 -9.80 10.16
N THR A 66 3.07 -9.09 10.89
CA THR A 66 3.29 -9.31 12.32
C THR A 66 2.93 -8.04 13.10
N PRO A 67 2.69 -8.10 14.42
CA PRO A 67 2.26 -6.92 15.19
C PRO A 67 3.22 -5.73 15.12
N ASP A 68 4.48 -5.96 14.76
CA ASP A 68 5.55 -4.98 14.79
C ASP A 68 6.25 -4.72 13.45
N ASN A 69 5.73 -5.27 12.33
CA ASN A 69 6.28 -5.02 10.99
C ASN A 69 5.39 -4.15 10.08
N HIS A 70 4.31 -3.58 10.62
CA HIS A 70 3.42 -2.73 9.81
C HIS A 70 2.81 -1.57 10.61
N LEU A 71 2.47 -0.51 9.89
CA LEU A 71 1.63 0.58 10.39
C LEU A 71 0.19 0.36 9.93
N VAL A 72 -0.78 0.72 10.77
CA VAL A 72 -2.17 0.85 10.37
C VAL A 72 -2.50 2.34 10.27
N SER A 73 -2.84 2.82 9.07
CA SER A 73 -2.99 4.26 8.79
C SER A 73 -3.88 5.01 9.78
N ALA A 74 -4.95 4.38 10.27
CA ALA A 74 -5.97 5.02 11.09
C ALA A 74 -5.85 4.73 12.60
N LEU A 75 -4.89 3.90 13.02
CA LEU A 75 -4.76 3.41 14.39
C LEU A 75 -3.45 3.84 15.03
N PRO A 76 -3.36 3.85 16.37
CA PRO A 76 -2.13 4.16 17.08
C PRO A 76 -0.97 3.25 16.66
N VAL A 77 0.24 3.80 16.68
CA VAL A 77 1.46 3.07 16.33
C VAL A 77 1.89 2.20 17.49
N PRO A 78 2.21 0.90 17.27
CA PRO A 78 2.73 0.03 18.31
C PRO A 78 4.03 0.58 18.93
N ALA A 79 4.13 0.53 20.26
CA ALA A 79 5.29 1.06 20.99
C ALA A 79 6.65 0.49 20.52
N PRO A 80 6.79 -0.80 20.16
CA PRO A 80 8.04 -1.32 19.62
C PRO A 80 8.48 -0.66 18.30
N ILE A 81 7.52 -0.29 17.44
CA ILE A 81 7.80 0.45 16.19
C ILE A 81 8.27 1.87 16.53
N VAL A 82 7.54 2.56 17.43
CA VAL A 82 7.90 3.92 17.85
C VAL A 82 9.34 3.94 18.37
N SER A 83 9.70 3.02 19.27
CA SER A 83 11.03 2.95 19.87
C SER A 83 12.15 2.77 18.84
N ARG A 84 11.98 1.87 17.86
CA ARG A 84 12.98 1.66 16.78
C ARG A 84 13.16 2.89 15.91
N VAL A 85 12.07 3.56 15.58
CA VAL A 85 12.12 4.78 14.76
C VAL A 85 12.77 5.94 15.52
N GLU A 86 12.40 6.14 16.80
CA GLU A 86 13.00 7.17 17.66
C GLU A 86 14.50 6.95 17.84
N GLU A 87 14.92 5.72 18.07
CA GLU A 87 16.34 5.35 18.15
C GLU A 87 17.06 5.68 16.85
N ARG A 88 16.48 5.32 15.71
CA ARG A 88 17.06 5.56 14.38
C ARG A 88 17.16 7.04 14.02
N LEU A 89 16.17 7.84 14.45
CA LEU A 89 16.14 9.31 14.23
C LEU A 89 16.92 10.10 15.29
N GLY A 90 17.20 9.51 16.45
CA GLY A 90 17.75 10.23 17.60
C GLY A 90 16.80 11.28 18.18
N GLN A 91 15.48 11.14 17.92
CA GLN A 91 14.47 12.12 18.28
C GLN A 91 13.18 11.44 18.73
N LYS A 92 12.54 11.99 19.76
CA LYS A 92 11.24 11.54 20.25
C LYS A 92 10.09 11.96 19.34
N ALA A 93 9.19 11.03 19.07
CA ALA A 93 7.97 11.32 18.34
C ALA A 93 6.97 12.05 19.24
N PRO A 94 6.34 13.13 18.78
CA PRO A 94 5.29 13.78 19.53
C PRO A 94 4.04 12.89 19.61
N ASP A 95 3.28 12.98 20.69
CA ASP A 95 2.06 12.18 20.92
C ASP A 95 1.07 12.22 19.74
N LYS A 96 0.94 13.40 19.12
CA LYS A 96 0.10 13.58 17.93
C LYS A 96 0.56 12.70 16.76
N ALA A 97 1.85 12.51 16.59
CA ALA A 97 2.38 11.67 15.50
C ALA A 97 2.10 10.19 15.73
N VAL A 98 2.29 9.69 16.96
CA VAL A 98 2.08 8.27 17.29
C VAL A 98 0.61 7.88 17.39
N ALA A 99 -0.30 8.85 17.40
CA ALA A 99 -1.74 8.61 17.50
C ALA A 99 -2.32 7.86 16.30
N LYS A 100 -1.67 7.93 15.12
CA LYS A 100 -2.08 7.20 13.91
C LYS A 100 -0.88 6.90 13.02
N GLY A 101 -0.90 5.74 12.38
CA GLY A 101 0.17 5.36 11.46
C GLY A 101 0.41 6.35 10.31
N LYS A 102 -0.66 7.02 9.83
CA LYS A 102 -0.53 8.08 8.82
C LYS A 102 0.28 9.27 9.34
N GLU A 103 -0.10 9.81 10.49
CA GLU A 103 0.59 10.97 11.09
C GLU A 103 2.05 10.63 11.45
N PHE A 104 2.29 9.40 11.90
CA PHE A 104 3.63 8.93 12.22
C PHE A 104 4.54 8.87 10.99
N ARG A 105 4.07 8.28 9.90
CA ARG A 105 4.80 8.25 8.63
C ARG A 105 5.10 9.65 8.12
N GLN A 106 4.12 10.55 8.14
CA GLN A 106 4.30 11.94 7.72
C GLN A 106 5.31 12.67 8.61
N TRP A 107 5.25 12.48 9.92
CA TRP A 107 6.22 13.05 10.86
C TRP A 107 7.65 12.57 10.57
N ILE A 108 7.83 11.27 10.30
CA ILE A 108 9.15 10.70 9.92
C ILE A 108 9.69 11.43 8.68
N GLY A 109 8.89 11.48 7.62
CA GLY A 109 9.30 12.10 6.37
C GLY A 109 9.67 13.57 6.53
N MET A 110 8.82 14.36 7.17
CA MET A 110 9.08 15.77 7.46
C MET A 110 10.33 15.98 8.35
N THR A 111 10.56 15.09 9.32
CA THR A 111 11.76 15.14 10.17
C THR A 111 13.04 14.90 9.34
N LEU A 112 13.00 13.92 8.42
CA LEU A 112 14.16 13.58 7.59
C LEU A 112 14.50 14.65 6.55
N THR A 113 13.46 15.27 5.96
CA THR A 113 13.65 16.27 4.89
C THR A 113 13.73 17.71 5.42
N GLY A 114 13.37 17.95 6.67
CA GLY A 114 13.32 19.29 7.27
C GLY A 114 12.17 20.15 6.76
N THR A 115 11.14 19.53 6.14
CA THR A 115 9.97 20.24 5.61
C THR A 115 8.83 20.31 6.62
N LYS A 116 7.80 21.13 6.31
CA LYS A 116 6.59 21.26 7.14
C LYS A 116 5.39 20.53 6.53
N ASP A 117 5.50 20.09 5.29
CA ASP A 117 4.44 19.44 4.54
C ASP A 117 4.90 18.08 4.04
N ALA A 118 4.02 17.09 4.13
CA ALA A 118 4.29 15.74 3.65
C ALA A 118 3.93 15.64 2.16
N GLY A 119 4.94 15.58 1.32
CA GLY A 119 4.83 15.34 -0.12
C GLY A 119 5.44 14.00 -0.54
N PHE A 120 5.76 13.88 -1.82
CA PHE A 120 6.33 12.66 -2.38
C PHE A 120 7.69 12.31 -1.79
N ALA A 121 8.59 13.30 -1.67
CA ALA A 121 9.94 13.09 -1.13
C ALA A 121 9.90 12.64 0.34
N GLU A 122 9.01 13.26 1.12
CA GLU A 122 8.80 12.94 2.53
C GLU A 122 8.25 11.52 2.72
N GLU A 123 7.25 11.13 1.93
CA GLU A 123 6.67 9.79 1.98
C GLU A 123 7.69 8.73 1.54
N LYS A 124 8.54 9.03 0.56
CA LYS A 124 9.63 8.15 0.14
C LYS A 124 10.68 7.99 1.25
N ALA A 125 11.16 9.09 1.82
CA ALA A 125 12.13 9.07 2.92
C ALA A 125 11.58 8.32 4.14
N ALA A 126 10.29 8.49 4.46
CA ALA A 126 9.65 7.76 5.54
C ALA A 126 9.58 6.25 5.26
N ALA A 127 9.23 5.84 4.05
CA ALA A 127 9.18 4.43 3.66
C ALA A 127 10.55 3.76 3.74
N GLU A 128 11.60 4.42 3.25
CA GLU A 128 12.99 3.93 3.31
C GLU A 128 13.47 3.77 4.77
N LEU A 129 13.19 4.73 5.64
CA LEU A 129 13.54 4.61 7.07
C LEU A 129 12.76 3.47 7.72
N LEU A 130 11.45 3.38 7.50
CA LEU A 130 10.60 2.36 8.09
C LEU A 130 11.06 0.96 7.67
N ASP A 131 11.34 0.73 6.37
CA ASP A 131 11.87 -0.53 5.87
C ASP A 131 13.21 -0.87 6.58
N SER A 132 14.10 0.11 6.74
CA SER A 132 15.41 -0.07 7.38
C SER A 132 15.33 -0.51 8.87
N VAL A 133 14.21 -0.26 9.52
CA VAL A 133 13.96 -0.67 10.92
C VAL A 133 12.98 -1.86 11.01
N GLY A 134 12.72 -2.55 9.90
CA GLY A 134 11.89 -3.75 9.85
C GLY A 134 10.38 -3.48 9.86
N VAL A 135 9.96 -2.25 9.56
CA VAL A 135 8.54 -1.92 9.32
C VAL A 135 8.31 -1.89 7.82
N LEU A 136 7.70 -2.94 7.30
CA LEU A 136 7.67 -3.22 5.86
C LEU A 136 6.44 -2.65 5.16
N TYR A 137 5.37 -2.32 5.93
CA TYR A 137 4.06 -2.07 5.36
C TYR A 137 3.32 -0.90 6.01
N ASN A 138 2.51 -0.22 5.19
CA ASN A 138 1.38 0.57 5.67
C ASN A 138 0.07 -0.10 5.25
N VAL A 139 -0.86 -0.26 6.18
CA VAL A 139 -2.12 -0.98 5.99
C VAL A 139 -3.30 -0.02 6.15
N TRP A 140 -4.30 -0.15 5.27
CA TRP A 140 -5.56 0.57 5.40
C TRP A 140 -6.73 -0.30 4.91
N PRO A 141 -7.99 -0.03 5.36
CA PRO A 141 -9.12 -0.86 4.97
C PRO A 141 -9.38 -0.73 3.46
N ASN A 142 -9.79 -1.84 2.85
CA ASN A 142 -10.36 -1.77 1.50
C ASN A 142 -11.60 -0.84 1.52
N ALA A 143 -11.83 -0.11 0.43
CA ALA A 143 -12.91 0.89 0.34
C ALA A 143 -14.32 0.35 0.63
N GLN A 144 -14.50 -0.97 0.60
CA GLN A 144 -15.77 -1.63 0.94
C GLN A 144 -15.95 -1.84 2.46
N VAL A 145 -14.93 -1.53 3.27
CA VAL A 145 -14.95 -1.70 4.73
C VAL A 145 -15.25 -0.36 5.40
N LYS A 146 -16.33 -0.32 6.17
CA LYS A 146 -16.60 0.83 7.06
C LYS A 146 -15.79 0.67 8.34
N VAL A 147 -14.92 1.65 8.61
CA VAL A 147 -14.18 1.76 9.88
C VAL A 147 -14.99 2.63 10.83
N THR A 148 -15.24 2.14 12.03
CA THR A 148 -15.90 2.89 13.10
C THR A 148 -14.87 3.33 14.14
N ALA A 149 -15.16 4.40 14.89
CA ALA A 149 -14.22 4.97 15.85
C ALA A 149 -13.90 4.04 17.05
N ASP A 150 -14.77 3.08 17.31
CA ASP A 150 -14.68 2.07 18.37
C ASP A 150 -14.05 0.74 17.90
N MET A 151 -13.66 0.65 16.61
CA MET A 151 -13.03 -0.55 16.07
C MET A 151 -11.62 -0.71 16.63
N ASP A 152 -11.38 -1.79 17.35
CA ASP A 152 -10.05 -2.15 17.82
C ASP A 152 -9.14 -2.66 16.68
N VAL A 153 -7.84 -2.79 16.97
CA VAL A 153 -6.84 -3.24 15.99
C VAL A 153 -7.15 -4.64 15.48
N GLU A 154 -7.59 -5.55 16.36
CA GLU A 154 -7.86 -6.93 15.98
C GLU A 154 -9.09 -7.03 15.08
N ALA A 155 -10.18 -6.33 15.42
CA ALA A 155 -11.37 -6.24 14.58
C ALA A 155 -11.06 -5.60 13.22
N TYR A 156 -10.19 -4.58 13.19
CA TYR A 156 -9.71 -3.97 11.96
C TYR A 156 -8.93 -4.96 11.10
N MET A 157 -7.98 -5.69 11.69
CA MET A 157 -7.10 -6.63 10.98
C MET A 157 -7.85 -7.86 10.41
N ARG A 158 -9.04 -8.18 10.92
CA ARG A 158 -9.93 -9.20 10.33
C ARG A 158 -10.67 -8.75 9.06
N LYS A 159 -10.66 -7.47 8.75
CA LYS A 159 -11.33 -6.93 7.54
C LYS A 159 -10.41 -6.96 6.32
N PRO A 160 -10.97 -7.06 5.09
CA PRO A 160 -10.18 -6.93 3.89
C PRO A 160 -9.41 -5.61 3.84
N LYS A 161 -8.12 -5.69 3.51
CA LYS A 161 -7.16 -4.59 3.56
C LYS A 161 -6.53 -4.30 2.20
N ASN A 162 -6.03 -3.08 2.10
CA ASN A 162 -5.03 -2.68 1.13
C ASN A 162 -3.70 -2.48 1.88
N ILE A 163 -2.60 -2.68 1.20
CA ILE A 163 -1.25 -2.65 1.76
C ILE A 163 -0.35 -1.88 0.81
N ALA A 164 0.42 -0.92 1.33
CA ALA A 164 1.59 -0.37 0.65
C ALA A 164 2.82 -1.07 1.20
N VAL A 165 3.57 -1.73 0.33
CA VAL A 165 4.84 -2.40 0.63
C VAL A 165 5.96 -1.41 0.35
N PHE A 166 6.72 -1.02 1.35
CA PHE A 166 7.71 0.06 1.25
C PHE A 166 8.91 -0.28 0.37
N ASN A 167 9.28 -1.56 0.29
CA ASN A 167 10.36 -2.05 -0.54
C ASN A 167 9.83 -3.09 -1.54
N ALA A 168 10.00 -2.84 -2.83
CA ALA A 168 9.52 -3.72 -3.91
C ALA A 168 10.17 -5.13 -3.87
N ASP A 169 11.36 -5.27 -3.31
CA ASP A 169 12.04 -6.57 -3.18
C ASP A 169 11.29 -7.53 -2.24
N ASN A 170 10.41 -7.01 -1.39
CA ASN A 170 9.53 -7.82 -0.55
C ASN A 170 8.28 -8.34 -1.30
N VAL A 171 8.14 -8.05 -2.60
CA VAL A 171 6.98 -8.47 -3.39
C VAL A 171 7.39 -9.49 -4.44
N ARG A 172 6.96 -10.73 -4.29
CA ARG A 172 7.20 -11.81 -5.25
C ARG A 172 5.98 -12.01 -6.14
N ILE A 173 6.13 -11.86 -7.45
CA ILE A 173 5.08 -12.21 -8.41
C ILE A 173 4.96 -13.73 -8.47
N VAL A 174 3.76 -14.25 -8.26
CA VAL A 174 3.45 -15.69 -8.32
C VAL A 174 2.74 -16.04 -9.63
N LYS A 175 1.86 -15.12 -10.09
CA LYS A 175 1.08 -15.33 -11.31
C LYS A 175 0.82 -13.99 -11.98
N ARG A 176 0.80 -14.00 -13.31
CA ARG A 176 0.41 -12.88 -14.16
C ARG A 176 -0.71 -13.34 -15.09
N GLU A 177 -1.76 -12.55 -15.19
CA GLU A 177 -2.89 -12.84 -16.07
C GLU A 177 -3.22 -11.59 -16.89
N HIS A 178 -3.31 -11.74 -18.21
CA HIS A 178 -3.97 -10.77 -19.06
C HIS A 178 -5.47 -10.92 -18.85
N ILE A 179 -6.18 -9.80 -18.67
CA ILE A 179 -7.61 -9.76 -18.40
C ILE A 179 -8.30 -8.74 -19.30
N GLU A 180 -9.56 -8.98 -19.62
CA GLU A 180 -10.42 -7.96 -20.21
C GLU A 180 -11.31 -7.37 -19.12
N ILE A 181 -11.53 -6.07 -19.17
CA ILE A 181 -12.36 -5.34 -18.22
C ILE A 181 -13.48 -4.59 -18.94
N GLU A 182 -14.60 -4.45 -18.27
CA GLU A 182 -15.72 -3.64 -18.74
C GLU A 182 -16.19 -2.66 -17.66
N ASN A 183 -16.73 -1.52 -18.07
CA ASN A 183 -17.26 -0.54 -17.12
C ASN A 183 -18.72 -0.87 -16.79
N LYS A 184 -18.98 -1.27 -15.54
CA LYS A 184 -20.33 -1.47 -15.01
C LYS A 184 -20.56 -0.52 -13.83
N TYR A 185 -21.51 0.39 -13.97
CA TYR A 185 -21.90 1.33 -12.91
C TYR A 185 -20.70 2.14 -12.34
N LYS A 186 -19.86 2.68 -13.22
CA LYS A 186 -18.64 3.45 -12.88
C LYS A 186 -17.54 2.62 -12.17
N LYS A 187 -17.60 1.30 -12.26
CA LYS A 187 -16.55 0.39 -11.79
C LYS A 187 -16.06 -0.46 -12.94
N TRP A 188 -14.76 -0.63 -13.02
CA TRP A 188 -14.14 -1.59 -13.91
C TRP A 188 -14.24 -2.97 -13.28
N VAL A 189 -14.79 -3.91 -14.02
CA VAL A 189 -15.01 -5.29 -13.59
C VAL A 189 -14.44 -6.26 -14.62
N LEU A 190 -14.01 -7.41 -14.15
CA LEU A 190 -13.50 -8.49 -15.00
C LEU A 190 -14.61 -9.01 -15.92
N VAL A 191 -14.28 -9.17 -17.21
CA VAL A 191 -15.12 -9.92 -18.15
C VAL A 191 -14.93 -11.41 -17.85
N GLU A 192 -16.06 -12.11 -17.64
CA GLU A 192 -16.05 -13.54 -17.31
C GLU A 192 -15.37 -14.36 -18.43
N GLY A 193 -14.47 -15.27 -18.05
CA GLY A 193 -13.74 -16.13 -18.98
C GLY A 193 -12.60 -15.44 -19.75
N SER A 194 -12.31 -14.16 -19.51
CA SER A 194 -11.28 -13.43 -20.25
C SER A 194 -9.85 -13.70 -19.76
N ARG A 195 -9.65 -14.34 -18.61
CA ARG A 195 -8.32 -14.55 -18.03
C ARG A 195 -7.43 -15.45 -18.88
N ARG A 196 -6.22 -15.00 -19.14
CA ARG A 196 -5.17 -15.78 -19.82
C ARG A 196 -3.87 -15.60 -19.06
N GLU A 197 -3.33 -16.70 -18.56
CA GLU A 197 -2.01 -16.66 -17.92
C GLU A 197 -0.95 -16.24 -18.93
N VAL A 198 -0.05 -15.34 -18.53
CA VAL A 198 1.07 -14.86 -19.32
C VAL A 198 2.39 -15.20 -18.63
N GLN A 199 3.38 -15.60 -19.45
CA GLN A 199 4.72 -15.95 -18.97
C GLN A 199 5.53 -14.70 -18.67
#